data_a8c4ab45d162ec14f48c0dc4ff9c1475
#
_entry.id   a8c4ab45d162ec14f48c0dc4ff9c1475
#
_cell.length_a   1.000
_cell.length_b   1.000
_cell.length_c   1.000
_cell.angle_alpha   90.00
_cell.angle_beta   90.00
_cell.angle_gamma   90.00
#
_symmetry.space_group_name_H-M   'P 1'
#
loop_
_entity.id
_entity.type
_entity.pdbx_description
1 polymer ?
#
loop_
_entity_poly.entity_id
_entity_poly.type
_entity_poly.pdbx_seq_one_letter_code
_entity_poly.pdbx_strand_id
1 'polypeptide(L)'
;MADDEEKTEEPTSKKIEDARAEGNVGKSAEVAGAVILTLGSIYLIFLSGFMFLEIKKVMLYIYGFIGQEIDESTYFTITITVATTLVKALSPIYLLVFVLALASNWMQFGFIATPLKFDLQKLDPIKGMQNVFSLKKLMEALKLTLKLAVIVWVMFLLFSLTYQDFLTMMNKELNATIEAMIDLIIIFVFTILFIIIIFAIIDFYFSKHYYMKSLKMSKQEIKDEYKNMEGDPQVKGRIRRIQMQMAQKRMMSSVPDADVVITNPTHYAVALKYDSSKNQAPLLVAKGIDFLALRIKEIAKENSVTIIENPSLARALYDQIELEREVPSEFYKAIAEIFSYVYELKKKR
;
A
#
# COMPACT_ATOMS: atom_id res chain seq x y z
N MET A 1 1.17 -26.58 -17.95
CA MET A 1 1.69 -27.09 -16.69
C MET A 1 2.83 -26.15 -16.33
N ALA A 2 2.51 -25.01 -15.78
CA ALA A 2 3.47 -24.06 -15.25
C ALA A 2 3.65 -24.39 -13.78
N ASP A 3 4.89 -24.48 -13.37
CA ASP A 3 5.38 -24.85 -12.06
C ASP A 3 4.49 -24.28 -10.93
N ASP A 4 3.86 -25.18 -10.14
CA ASP A 4 3.44 -24.90 -8.77
C ASP A 4 4.72 -24.75 -7.92
N GLU A 5 5.49 -23.68 -8.16
CA GLU A 5 6.52 -23.27 -7.21
C GLU A 5 5.84 -23.04 -5.88
N GLU A 6 6.18 -23.81 -4.87
CA GLU A 6 5.64 -23.66 -3.52
C GLU A 6 5.85 -22.20 -3.06
N LYS A 7 4.76 -21.52 -2.78
CA LYS A 7 4.74 -20.16 -2.25
C LYS A 7 5.19 -20.17 -0.78
N THR A 8 6.50 -20.16 -0.58
CA THR A 8 7.13 -20.27 0.75
C THR A 8 7.55 -18.93 1.31
N GLU A 9 7.86 -17.96 0.42
CA GLU A 9 8.43 -16.67 0.80
C GLU A 9 7.37 -15.71 1.36
N GLU A 10 7.79 -14.82 2.26
CA GLU A 10 6.91 -13.78 2.79
C GLU A 10 6.54 -12.74 1.73
N PRO A 11 5.33 -12.17 1.79
CA PRO A 11 4.90 -11.16 0.84
C PRO A 11 5.73 -9.88 0.98
N THR A 12 6.07 -9.26 -0.14
CA THR A 12 6.70 -7.94 -0.16
C THR A 12 5.73 -6.86 0.32
N SER A 13 6.27 -5.70 0.72
CA SER A 13 5.45 -4.54 1.11
C SER A 13 4.53 -4.11 -0.03
N LYS A 14 5.00 -4.17 -1.27
CA LYS A 14 4.21 -3.85 -2.46
C LYS A 14 3.06 -4.83 -2.67
N LYS A 15 3.29 -6.13 -2.54
CA LYS A 15 2.24 -7.15 -2.64
C LYS A 15 1.12 -6.92 -1.63
N ILE A 16 1.49 -6.53 -0.39
CA ILE A 16 0.53 -6.17 0.66
C ILE A 16 -0.24 -4.91 0.29
N GLU A 17 0.44 -3.89 -0.24
CA GLU A 17 -0.18 -2.63 -0.67
C GLU A 17 -1.14 -2.84 -1.84
N ASP A 18 -0.73 -3.59 -2.85
CA ASP A 18 -1.57 -3.94 -4.01
C ASP A 18 -2.81 -4.72 -3.58
N ALA A 19 -2.66 -5.71 -2.67
CA ALA A 19 -3.79 -6.44 -2.10
C ALA A 19 -4.75 -5.50 -1.34
N ARG A 20 -4.23 -4.53 -0.57
CA ARG A 20 -5.05 -3.51 0.11
C ARG A 20 -5.77 -2.60 -0.88
N ALA A 21 -5.11 -2.17 -1.95
CA ALA A 21 -5.71 -1.35 -3.01
C ALA A 21 -6.85 -2.08 -3.74
N GLU A 22 -6.79 -3.41 -3.81
CA GLU A 22 -7.86 -4.26 -4.33
C GLU A 22 -8.99 -4.54 -3.32
N GLY A 23 -8.84 -4.09 -2.06
CA GLY A 23 -9.81 -4.35 -0.97
C GLY A 23 -9.64 -5.71 -0.31
N ASN A 24 -8.59 -6.46 -0.65
CA ASN A 24 -8.26 -7.73 0.00
C ASN A 24 -7.44 -7.44 1.27
N VAL A 25 -8.08 -7.59 2.42
CA VAL A 25 -7.49 -7.31 3.74
C VAL A 25 -7.75 -8.42 4.72
N GLY A 26 -6.82 -8.63 5.64
CA GLY A 26 -6.98 -9.58 6.73
C GLY A 26 -7.92 -9.01 7.79
N LYS A 27 -9.20 -9.38 7.72
CA LYS A 27 -10.21 -8.96 8.70
C LYS A 27 -10.82 -10.17 9.41
N SER A 28 -11.14 -10.00 10.69
CA SER A 28 -11.97 -10.92 11.46
C SER A 28 -13.36 -10.30 11.66
N ALA A 29 -14.41 -10.98 11.19
CA ALA A 29 -15.79 -10.58 11.44
C ALA A 29 -16.17 -10.75 12.91
N GLU A 30 -15.55 -11.72 13.60
CA GLU A 30 -15.78 -12.00 15.02
C GLU A 30 -15.36 -10.85 15.93
N VAL A 31 -14.26 -10.17 15.59
CA VAL A 31 -13.80 -8.98 16.36
C VAL A 31 -14.82 -7.85 16.26
N ALA A 32 -15.31 -7.55 15.06
CA ALA A 32 -16.32 -6.50 14.89
C ALA A 32 -17.61 -6.85 15.66
N GLY A 33 -18.05 -8.10 15.55
CA GLY A 33 -19.21 -8.62 16.31
C GLY A 33 -19.01 -8.53 17.82
N ALA A 34 -17.85 -8.95 18.33
CA ALA A 34 -17.53 -8.90 19.76
C ALA A 34 -17.53 -7.46 20.31
N VAL A 35 -16.94 -6.51 19.59
CA VAL A 35 -16.93 -5.08 19.98
C VAL A 35 -18.34 -4.53 20.04
N ILE A 36 -19.15 -4.75 19.00
CA ILE A 36 -20.53 -4.27 18.92
C ILE A 36 -21.38 -4.88 20.04
N LEU A 37 -21.30 -6.21 20.22
CA LEU A 37 -22.08 -6.89 21.27
C LEU A 37 -21.66 -6.45 22.67
N THR A 38 -20.36 -6.32 22.94
CA THR A 38 -19.86 -5.92 24.25
C THR A 38 -20.29 -4.50 24.60
N LEU A 39 -19.99 -3.53 23.74
CA LEU A 39 -20.31 -2.12 24.02
C LEU A 39 -21.80 -1.83 23.91
N GLY A 40 -22.53 -2.51 23.01
CA GLY A 40 -23.97 -2.45 22.91
C GLY A 40 -24.66 -2.99 24.18
N SER A 41 -24.18 -4.12 24.74
CA SER A 41 -24.71 -4.68 26.00
C SER A 41 -24.39 -3.77 27.19
N ILE A 42 -23.20 -3.19 27.26
CA ILE A 42 -22.84 -2.20 28.28
C ILE A 42 -23.79 -0.98 28.22
N TYR A 43 -24.04 -0.49 26.99
CA TYR A 43 -25.02 0.60 26.80
C TYR A 43 -26.42 0.21 27.32
N LEU A 44 -26.90 -0.98 26.95
CA LEU A 44 -28.23 -1.44 27.39
C LEU A 44 -28.33 -1.65 28.90
N ILE A 45 -27.28 -2.11 29.56
CA ILE A 45 -27.28 -2.36 31.00
C ILE A 45 -27.19 -1.04 31.80
N PHE A 46 -26.28 -0.14 31.41
CA PHE A 46 -25.91 1.01 32.21
C PHE A 46 -26.47 2.36 31.72
N LEU A 47 -26.76 2.50 30.43
CA LEU A 47 -27.10 3.78 29.79
C LEU A 47 -28.48 3.81 29.12
N SER A 48 -29.28 2.73 29.26
CA SER A 48 -30.58 2.62 28.59
C SER A 48 -31.71 3.43 29.25
N GLY A 49 -31.45 4.16 30.34
CA GLY A 49 -32.48 4.91 31.09
C GLY A 49 -33.29 5.84 30.18
N PHE A 50 -32.65 6.53 29.23
CA PHE A 50 -33.35 7.36 28.24
C PHE A 50 -34.33 6.54 27.40
N MET A 51 -33.91 5.40 26.90
CA MET A 51 -34.74 4.50 26.10
C MET A 51 -35.96 4.01 26.88
N PHE A 52 -35.76 3.57 28.12
CA PHE A 52 -36.87 3.14 29.01
C PHE A 52 -37.85 4.26 29.29
N LEU A 53 -37.38 5.50 29.51
CA LEU A 53 -38.27 6.65 29.74
C LEU A 53 -39.11 6.96 28.51
N GLU A 54 -38.54 6.94 27.31
CA GLU A 54 -39.31 7.19 26.09
C GLU A 54 -40.31 6.06 25.80
N ILE A 55 -39.94 4.80 26.02
CA ILE A 55 -40.85 3.65 25.88
C ILE A 55 -41.99 3.77 26.90
N LYS A 56 -41.70 4.13 28.16
CA LYS A 56 -42.73 4.36 29.20
C LYS A 56 -43.71 5.47 28.80
N LYS A 57 -43.21 6.57 28.19
CA LYS A 57 -44.09 7.64 27.68
C LYS A 57 -45.04 7.12 26.60
N VAL A 58 -44.56 6.32 25.67
CA VAL A 58 -45.38 5.68 24.62
C VAL A 58 -46.45 4.80 25.25
N MET A 59 -46.09 3.96 26.21
CA MET A 59 -47.06 3.10 26.90
C MET A 59 -48.16 3.91 27.62
N LEU A 60 -47.74 4.92 28.36
CA LEU A 60 -48.70 5.79 29.08
C LEU A 60 -49.61 6.56 28.10
N TYR A 61 -49.08 7.02 26.97
CA TYR A 61 -49.83 7.68 25.92
C TYR A 61 -50.88 6.75 25.31
N ILE A 62 -50.51 5.50 24.97
CA ILE A 62 -51.43 4.51 24.42
C ILE A 62 -52.50 4.14 25.46
N TYR A 63 -52.14 3.95 26.73
CA TYR A 63 -53.08 3.63 27.79
C TYR A 63 -54.12 4.74 28.01
N GLY A 64 -53.80 6.00 27.70
CA GLY A 64 -54.74 7.12 27.75
C GLY A 64 -55.93 6.99 26.78
N PHE A 65 -55.84 6.13 25.77
CA PHE A 65 -56.94 5.90 24.82
C PHE A 65 -57.82 4.69 25.15
N ILE A 66 -57.55 4.01 26.26
CA ILE A 66 -58.37 2.84 26.67
C ILE A 66 -59.76 3.33 27.03
N GLY A 67 -60.77 2.78 26.35
CA GLY A 67 -62.17 3.13 26.55
C GLY A 67 -62.66 4.36 25.80
N GLN A 68 -61.83 4.95 24.94
CA GLN A 68 -62.23 6.06 24.06
C GLN A 68 -62.57 5.52 22.65
N GLU A 69 -63.51 6.18 21.96
CA GLU A 69 -63.71 5.94 20.53
C GLU A 69 -62.56 6.55 19.73
N ILE A 70 -61.97 5.71 18.87
CA ILE A 70 -60.80 6.10 18.06
C ILE A 70 -61.30 6.31 16.62
N ASP A 71 -61.34 7.56 16.20
CA ASP A 71 -61.58 7.91 14.79
C ASP A 71 -60.27 7.76 13.95
N GLU A 72 -60.41 7.85 12.62
CA GLU A 72 -59.32 7.67 11.71
C GLU A 72 -58.18 8.69 11.94
N SER A 73 -58.50 9.92 12.28
CA SER A 73 -57.52 10.98 12.55
C SER A 73 -56.74 10.71 13.86
N THR A 74 -57.41 10.25 14.88
CA THR A 74 -56.80 9.84 16.17
C THR A 74 -55.90 8.62 15.96
N TYR A 75 -56.36 7.62 15.21
CA TYR A 75 -55.53 6.45 14.87
C TYR A 75 -54.21 6.85 14.16
N PHE A 76 -54.29 7.74 13.15
CA PHE A 76 -53.12 8.24 12.46
C PHE A 76 -52.15 8.99 13.40
N THR A 77 -52.72 9.85 14.28
CA THR A 77 -51.94 10.61 15.26
C THR A 77 -51.22 9.70 16.24
N ILE A 78 -51.90 8.67 16.76
CA ILE A 78 -51.32 7.67 17.64
C ILE A 78 -50.16 6.94 16.92
N THR A 79 -50.41 6.48 15.71
CA THR A 79 -49.43 5.73 14.94
C THR A 79 -48.13 6.55 14.69
N ILE A 80 -48.27 7.82 14.26
CA ILE A 80 -47.14 8.70 14.05
C ILE A 80 -46.39 9.00 15.35
N THR A 81 -47.12 9.28 16.44
CA THR A 81 -46.54 9.57 17.75
C THR A 81 -45.76 8.37 18.29
N VAL A 82 -46.34 7.18 18.18
CA VAL A 82 -45.66 5.93 18.59
C VAL A 82 -44.41 5.70 17.74
N ALA A 83 -44.52 5.79 16.40
CA ALA A 83 -43.41 5.57 15.50
C ALA A 83 -42.26 6.56 15.76
N THR A 84 -42.54 7.84 15.86
CA THR A 84 -41.52 8.88 16.09
C THR A 84 -40.86 8.73 17.46
N THR A 85 -41.62 8.39 18.50
CA THR A 85 -41.05 8.17 19.85
C THR A 85 -40.20 6.90 19.91
N LEU A 86 -40.60 5.83 19.23
CA LEU A 86 -39.76 4.62 19.10
C LEU A 86 -38.47 4.88 18.36
N VAL A 87 -38.52 5.60 17.24
CA VAL A 87 -37.30 6.02 16.52
C VAL A 87 -36.40 6.84 17.43
N LYS A 88 -36.94 7.79 18.16
CA LYS A 88 -36.20 8.60 19.13
C LYS A 88 -35.60 7.75 20.26
N ALA A 89 -36.35 6.81 20.83
CA ALA A 89 -35.88 5.91 21.88
C ALA A 89 -34.73 5.01 21.44
N LEU A 90 -34.79 4.49 20.18
CA LEU A 90 -33.81 3.53 19.66
C LEU A 90 -32.64 4.22 18.95
N SER A 91 -32.77 5.50 18.58
CA SER A 91 -31.72 6.20 17.82
C SER A 91 -30.34 6.20 18.48
N PRO A 92 -30.17 6.32 19.81
CA PRO A 92 -28.84 6.32 20.41
C PRO A 92 -28.11 4.97 20.26
N ILE A 93 -28.83 3.85 20.39
CA ILE A 93 -28.23 2.52 20.23
C ILE A 93 -27.89 2.24 18.75
N TYR A 94 -28.75 2.65 17.82
CA TYR A 94 -28.44 2.52 16.39
C TYR A 94 -27.22 3.35 16.00
N LEU A 95 -27.13 4.59 16.49
CA LEU A 95 -25.95 5.43 16.25
C LEU A 95 -24.69 4.81 16.86
N LEU A 96 -24.79 4.31 18.08
CA LEU A 96 -23.68 3.63 18.75
C LEU A 96 -23.20 2.42 17.93
N VAL A 97 -24.12 1.53 17.55
CA VAL A 97 -23.80 0.34 16.74
C VAL A 97 -23.18 0.72 15.40
N PHE A 98 -23.71 1.74 14.74
CA PHE A 98 -23.17 2.24 13.47
C PHE A 98 -21.73 2.74 13.64
N VAL A 99 -21.46 3.58 14.63
CA VAL A 99 -20.12 4.09 14.91
C VAL A 99 -19.17 2.96 15.28
N LEU A 100 -19.60 2.02 16.12
CA LEU A 100 -18.78 0.87 16.51
C LEU A 100 -18.47 -0.07 15.34
N ALA A 101 -19.44 -0.28 14.43
CA ALA A 101 -19.24 -1.08 13.23
C ALA A 101 -18.20 -0.46 12.30
N LEU A 102 -18.22 0.87 12.12
CA LEU A 102 -17.19 1.57 11.35
C LEU A 102 -15.84 1.55 12.06
N ALA A 103 -15.81 1.91 13.34
CA ALA A 103 -14.57 2.00 14.12
C ALA A 103 -13.86 0.64 14.24
N SER A 104 -14.58 -0.44 14.54
CA SER A 104 -14.01 -1.77 14.69
C SER A 104 -13.39 -2.31 13.39
N ASN A 105 -13.99 -2.01 12.23
CA ASN A 105 -13.40 -2.35 10.94
C ASN A 105 -12.18 -1.45 10.64
N TRP A 106 -12.31 -0.14 10.85
CA TRP A 106 -11.21 0.80 10.62
C TRP A 106 -9.98 0.49 11.48
N MET A 107 -10.18 0.11 12.74
CA MET A 107 -9.07 -0.29 13.63
C MET A 107 -8.35 -1.57 13.16
N GLN A 108 -9.03 -2.49 12.47
CA GLN A 108 -8.42 -3.73 12.00
C GLN A 108 -7.51 -3.54 10.78
N PHE A 109 -7.91 -2.74 9.78
CA PHE A 109 -7.21 -2.64 8.50
C PHE A 109 -7.02 -1.19 7.99
N GLY A 110 -7.46 -0.18 8.76
CA GLY A 110 -7.34 1.23 8.38
C GLY A 110 -8.37 1.66 7.34
N PHE A 111 -8.22 2.90 6.85
CA PHE A 111 -9.07 3.42 5.78
C PHE A 111 -8.61 2.87 4.42
N ILE A 112 -9.55 2.34 3.65
CA ILE A 112 -9.32 1.79 2.32
C ILE A 112 -10.36 2.36 1.37
N ALA A 113 -9.92 3.07 0.34
CA ALA A 113 -10.75 3.53 -0.75
C ALA A 113 -10.50 2.64 -1.97
N THR A 114 -11.40 1.69 -2.23
CA THR A 114 -11.33 0.84 -3.41
C THR A 114 -12.35 1.30 -4.45
N PRO A 115 -11.99 1.32 -5.74
CA PRO A 115 -12.98 1.60 -6.78
C PRO A 115 -14.04 0.50 -6.81
N LEU A 116 -15.30 0.89 -7.00
CA LEU A 116 -16.40 -0.06 -7.17
C LEU A 116 -16.18 -0.84 -8.48
N LYS A 117 -15.84 -2.11 -8.34
CA LYS A 117 -15.73 -3.04 -9.48
C LYS A 117 -17.01 -3.86 -9.56
N PHE A 118 -17.80 -3.65 -10.61
CA PHE A 118 -18.94 -4.51 -10.92
C PHE A 118 -18.43 -5.78 -11.59
N ASP A 119 -18.34 -6.85 -10.83
CA ASP A 119 -17.90 -8.15 -11.31
C ASP A 119 -19.10 -9.09 -11.42
N LEU A 120 -19.63 -9.22 -12.63
CA LEU A 120 -20.77 -10.10 -12.93
C LEU A 120 -20.45 -11.59 -12.69
N GLN A 121 -19.17 -11.97 -12.67
CA GLN A 121 -18.76 -13.35 -12.39
C GLN A 121 -19.07 -13.76 -10.95
N LYS A 122 -19.23 -12.80 -10.03
CA LYS A 122 -19.64 -13.08 -8.64
C LYS A 122 -21.10 -13.49 -8.50
N LEU A 123 -21.91 -13.26 -9.54
CA LEU A 123 -23.32 -13.66 -9.61
C LEU A 123 -23.52 -15.09 -10.17
N ASP A 124 -22.42 -15.77 -10.55
CA ASP A 124 -22.48 -17.13 -11.07
C ASP A 124 -22.91 -18.11 -9.95
N PRO A 125 -24.10 -18.74 -10.04
CA PRO A 125 -24.60 -19.63 -9.00
C PRO A 125 -23.78 -20.91 -8.86
N ILE A 126 -23.13 -21.37 -9.93
CA ILE A 126 -22.31 -22.60 -9.92
C ILE A 126 -21.04 -22.35 -9.09
N LYS A 127 -20.36 -21.24 -9.34
CA LYS A 127 -19.19 -20.83 -8.53
C LYS A 127 -19.58 -20.54 -7.08
N GLY A 128 -20.76 -19.95 -6.87
CA GLY A 128 -21.33 -19.75 -5.55
C GLY A 128 -21.49 -21.04 -4.77
N MET A 129 -22.06 -22.07 -5.37
CA MET A 129 -22.22 -23.40 -4.75
C MET A 129 -20.86 -24.07 -4.44
N GLN A 130 -19.91 -24.04 -5.35
CA GLN A 130 -18.56 -24.58 -5.11
C GLN A 130 -17.87 -23.87 -3.92
N ASN A 131 -18.06 -22.58 -3.76
CA ASN A 131 -17.53 -21.83 -2.62
C ASN A 131 -18.19 -22.27 -1.30
N VAL A 132 -19.50 -22.51 -1.28
CA VAL A 132 -20.24 -22.98 -0.09
C VAL A 132 -19.73 -24.34 0.38
N PHE A 133 -19.46 -25.27 -0.54
CA PHE A 133 -18.96 -26.62 -0.24
C PHE A 133 -17.41 -26.68 -0.19
N SER A 134 -16.72 -25.55 -0.10
CA SER A 134 -15.26 -25.55 0.01
C SER A 134 -14.81 -26.02 1.41
N LEU A 135 -13.62 -26.66 1.47
CA LEU A 135 -12.99 -27.06 2.75
C LEU A 135 -12.85 -25.87 3.71
N LYS A 136 -12.60 -24.66 3.18
CA LYS A 136 -12.55 -23.44 3.96
C LYS A 136 -13.88 -23.17 4.67
N LYS A 137 -15.00 -23.26 3.96
CA LYS A 137 -16.33 -23.05 4.53
C LYS A 137 -16.73 -24.14 5.52
N LEU A 138 -16.33 -25.38 5.29
CA LEU A 138 -16.51 -26.47 6.24
C LEU A 138 -15.75 -26.20 7.55
N MET A 139 -14.50 -25.72 7.48
CA MET A 139 -13.74 -25.32 8.67
C MET A 139 -14.36 -24.12 9.40
N GLU A 140 -14.90 -23.16 8.67
CA GLU A 140 -15.65 -22.04 9.27
C GLU A 140 -16.91 -22.55 10.00
N ALA A 141 -17.67 -23.43 9.39
CA ALA A 141 -18.85 -24.06 10.00
C ALA A 141 -18.50 -24.86 11.27
N LEU A 142 -17.40 -25.63 11.22
CA LEU A 142 -16.91 -26.38 12.39
C LEU A 142 -16.54 -25.45 13.56
N LYS A 143 -15.85 -24.35 13.28
CA LYS A 143 -15.53 -23.33 14.30
C LYS A 143 -16.78 -22.73 14.93
N LEU A 144 -17.80 -22.38 14.11
CA LEU A 144 -19.07 -21.82 14.60
C LEU A 144 -19.82 -22.84 15.47
N THR A 145 -19.87 -24.11 15.04
CA THR A 145 -20.51 -25.19 15.82
C THR A 145 -19.81 -25.42 17.15
N LEU A 146 -18.45 -25.42 17.18
CA LEU A 146 -17.68 -25.56 18.39
C LEU A 146 -17.91 -24.38 19.35
N LYS A 147 -17.94 -23.14 18.83
CA LYS A 147 -18.24 -21.93 19.60
C LYS A 147 -19.63 -22.04 20.23
N LEU A 148 -20.64 -22.44 19.45
CA LEU A 148 -22.00 -22.61 19.97
C LEU A 148 -22.05 -23.68 21.05
N ALA A 149 -21.39 -24.83 20.85
CA ALA A 149 -21.34 -25.90 21.84
C ALA A 149 -20.69 -25.43 23.16
N VAL A 150 -19.62 -24.65 23.10
CA VAL A 150 -18.96 -24.08 24.30
C VAL A 150 -19.90 -23.10 25.01
N ILE A 151 -20.56 -22.21 24.27
CA ILE A 151 -21.52 -21.27 24.86
C ILE A 151 -22.64 -22.04 25.57
N VAL A 152 -23.30 -22.98 24.89
CA VAL A 152 -24.38 -23.78 25.46
C VAL A 152 -23.92 -24.52 26.70
N TRP A 153 -22.74 -25.14 26.66
CA TRP A 153 -22.16 -25.87 27.79
C TRP A 153 -21.91 -24.99 29.00
N VAL A 154 -21.28 -23.81 28.79
CA VAL A 154 -21.00 -22.86 29.89
C VAL A 154 -22.29 -22.28 30.45
N MET A 155 -23.28 -21.97 29.59
CA MET A 155 -24.58 -21.50 30.01
C MET A 155 -25.33 -22.54 30.84
N PHE A 156 -25.24 -23.82 30.44
CA PHE A 156 -25.80 -24.93 31.21
C PHE A 156 -25.16 -25.06 32.60
N LEU A 157 -23.82 -24.93 32.68
CA LEU A 157 -23.09 -24.95 33.95
C LEU A 157 -23.49 -23.76 34.81
N LEU A 158 -23.55 -22.56 34.25
CA LEU A 158 -23.94 -21.35 34.99
C LEU A 158 -25.38 -21.49 35.50
N PHE A 159 -26.30 -21.93 34.66
CA PHE A 159 -27.69 -22.22 35.08
C PHE A 159 -27.76 -23.24 36.25
N SER A 160 -26.98 -24.34 36.15
CA SER A 160 -26.91 -25.35 37.22
C SER A 160 -26.38 -24.78 38.54
N LEU A 161 -25.47 -23.81 38.50
CA LEU A 161 -24.93 -23.15 39.67
C LEU A 161 -25.92 -22.14 40.29
N THR A 162 -26.72 -21.46 39.47
CA THR A 162 -27.68 -20.40 39.89
C THR A 162 -29.12 -20.92 40.05
N TYR A 163 -29.36 -22.21 39.82
CA TYR A 163 -30.68 -22.81 39.84
C TYR A 163 -31.40 -22.59 41.18
N GLN A 164 -30.73 -22.71 42.33
CA GLN A 164 -31.31 -22.47 43.62
C GLN A 164 -31.71 -21.02 43.83
N ASP A 165 -30.90 -20.05 43.36
CA ASP A 165 -31.21 -18.63 43.39
C ASP A 165 -32.50 -18.36 42.62
N PHE A 166 -32.64 -18.98 41.45
CA PHE A 166 -33.82 -18.86 40.60
C PHE A 166 -35.07 -19.37 41.32
N LEU A 167 -35.01 -20.51 42.01
CA LEU A 167 -36.14 -21.03 42.80
C LEU A 167 -36.49 -20.14 43.99
N THR A 168 -35.51 -19.55 44.67
CA THR A 168 -35.76 -18.66 45.82
C THR A 168 -36.43 -17.36 45.43
N MET A 169 -36.32 -16.92 44.18
CA MET A 169 -37.02 -15.71 43.69
C MET A 169 -38.51 -15.82 43.72
N MET A 170 -39.07 -17.03 43.60
CA MET A 170 -40.53 -17.27 43.65
C MET A 170 -41.15 -16.88 45.02
N ASN A 171 -40.35 -16.83 46.07
CA ASN A 171 -40.76 -16.52 47.43
C ASN A 171 -40.43 -15.06 47.85
N LYS A 172 -39.90 -14.24 46.95
CA LYS A 172 -39.54 -12.81 47.22
C LYS A 172 -40.66 -11.88 46.80
N GLU A 173 -40.67 -10.68 47.39
CA GLU A 173 -41.54 -9.58 46.94
C GLU A 173 -41.16 -9.19 45.48
N LEU A 174 -42.14 -8.63 44.76
CA LEU A 174 -42.01 -8.30 43.34
C LEU A 174 -40.75 -7.48 43.01
N ASN A 175 -40.49 -6.43 43.80
CA ASN A 175 -39.32 -5.55 43.53
C ASN A 175 -37.99 -6.32 43.75
N ALA A 176 -37.90 -7.09 44.84
CA ALA A 176 -36.70 -7.91 45.10
C ALA A 176 -36.50 -9.02 44.08
N THR A 177 -37.59 -9.55 43.51
CA THR A 177 -37.53 -10.52 42.42
C THR A 177 -37.00 -9.88 41.14
N ILE A 178 -37.47 -8.67 40.79
CA ILE A 178 -37.00 -7.92 39.61
C ILE A 178 -35.49 -7.62 39.72
N GLU A 179 -35.04 -7.11 40.89
CA GLU A 179 -33.62 -6.85 41.11
C GLU A 179 -32.77 -8.12 40.95
N ALA A 180 -33.16 -9.20 41.61
CA ALA A 180 -32.45 -10.48 41.50
C ALA A 180 -32.43 -11.06 40.07
N MET A 181 -33.52 -10.88 39.29
CA MET A 181 -33.53 -11.24 37.87
C MET A 181 -32.57 -10.40 37.04
N ILE A 182 -32.51 -9.08 37.29
CA ILE A 182 -31.55 -8.20 36.59
C ILE A 182 -30.12 -8.64 36.87
N ASP A 183 -29.78 -8.93 38.13
CA ASP A 183 -28.46 -9.39 38.52
C ASP A 183 -28.08 -10.71 37.80
N LEU A 184 -28.99 -11.67 37.75
CA LEU A 184 -28.76 -12.90 36.99
C LEU A 184 -28.58 -12.64 35.51
N ILE A 185 -29.43 -11.79 34.90
CA ILE A 185 -29.28 -11.46 33.46
C ILE A 185 -27.91 -10.83 33.20
N ILE A 186 -27.46 -9.93 34.08
CA ILE A 186 -26.15 -9.29 33.97
C ILE A 186 -25.02 -10.34 34.00
N ILE A 187 -25.06 -11.29 34.95
CA ILE A 187 -24.06 -12.37 35.05
C ILE A 187 -24.05 -13.23 33.78
N PHE A 188 -25.24 -13.62 33.29
CA PHE A 188 -25.34 -14.41 32.06
C PHE A 188 -24.79 -13.65 30.83
N VAL A 189 -25.17 -12.39 30.68
CA VAL A 189 -24.69 -11.54 29.58
C VAL A 189 -23.16 -11.38 29.61
N PHE A 190 -22.58 -11.03 30.77
CA PHE A 190 -21.14 -10.88 30.89
C PHE A 190 -20.39 -12.19 30.65
N THR A 191 -20.95 -13.33 31.07
CA THR A 191 -20.37 -14.65 30.78
C THR A 191 -20.33 -14.93 29.29
N ILE A 192 -21.44 -14.67 28.56
CA ILE A 192 -21.48 -14.81 27.10
C ILE A 192 -20.49 -13.88 26.42
N LEU A 193 -20.45 -12.60 26.84
CA LEU A 193 -19.53 -11.62 26.27
C LEU A 193 -18.06 -12.03 26.48
N PHE A 194 -17.72 -12.54 27.66
CA PHE A 194 -16.38 -13.04 27.93
C PHE A 194 -15.97 -14.17 26.97
N ILE A 195 -16.88 -15.14 26.74
CA ILE A 195 -16.64 -16.24 25.79
C ILE A 195 -16.46 -15.67 24.36
N ILE A 196 -17.33 -14.75 23.94
CA ILE A 196 -17.27 -14.16 22.61
C ILE A 196 -15.95 -13.40 22.41
N ILE A 197 -15.46 -12.67 23.41
CA ILE A 197 -14.18 -11.94 23.36
C ILE A 197 -13.01 -12.92 23.16
N ILE A 198 -13.00 -14.04 23.90
CA ILE A 198 -11.96 -15.06 23.77
C ILE A 198 -11.94 -15.61 22.33
N PHE A 199 -13.12 -16.01 21.81
CA PHE A 199 -13.22 -16.49 20.44
C PHE A 199 -12.82 -15.45 19.40
N ALA A 200 -13.17 -14.17 19.62
CA ALA A 200 -12.79 -13.09 18.72
C ALA A 200 -11.27 -12.86 18.68
N ILE A 201 -10.60 -12.96 19.83
CA ILE A 201 -9.13 -12.87 19.91
C ILE A 201 -8.49 -14.02 19.14
N ILE A 202 -8.95 -15.24 19.36
CA ILE A 202 -8.47 -16.44 18.68
C ILE A 202 -8.67 -16.30 17.16
N ASP A 203 -9.87 -15.91 16.72
CA ASP A 203 -10.19 -15.75 15.31
C ASP A 203 -9.37 -14.64 14.64
N PHE A 204 -9.09 -13.55 15.35
CA PHE A 204 -8.22 -12.47 14.86
C PHE A 204 -6.82 -12.97 14.48
N TYR A 205 -6.19 -13.76 15.34
CA TYR A 205 -4.87 -14.32 15.07
C TYR A 205 -4.91 -15.31 13.90
N PHE A 206 -5.91 -16.18 13.85
CA PHE A 206 -6.10 -17.11 12.74
C PHE A 206 -6.36 -16.38 11.41
N SER A 207 -7.26 -15.41 11.41
CA SER A 207 -7.59 -14.62 10.21
C SER A 207 -6.39 -13.89 9.67
N LYS A 208 -5.59 -13.27 10.56
CA LYS A 208 -4.34 -12.60 10.18
C LYS A 208 -3.30 -13.58 9.62
N HIS A 209 -3.14 -14.74 10.26
CA HIS A 209 -2.22 -15.78 9.79
C HIS A 209 -2.62 -16.30 8.40
N TYR A 210 -3.90 -16.64 8.21
CA TYR A 210 -4.40 -17.11 6.91
C TYR A 210 -4.29 -16.04 5.83
N TYR A 211 -4.54 -14.79 6.16
CA TYR A 211 -4.34 -13.68 5.23
C TYR A 211 -2.89 -13.58 4.77
N MET A 212 -1.94 -13.54 5.70
CA MET A 212 -0.51 -13.52 5.35
C MET A 212 -0.09 -14.75 4.55
N LYS A 213 -0.59 -15.93 4.91
CA LYS A 213 -0.35 -17.17 4.16
C LYS A 213 -0.90 -17.09 2.73
N SER A 214 -2.05 -16.46 2.52
CA SER A 214 -2.65 -16.31 1.17
C SER A 214 -1.88 -15.34 0.28
N LEU A 215 -1.07 -14.45 0.85
CA LEU A 215 -0.22 -13.49 0.14
C LEU A 215 1.19 -14.00 -0.10
N LYS A 216 1.55 -15.17 0.41
CA LYS A 216 2.89 -15.74 0.20
C LYS A 216 3.23 -15.82 -1.29
N MET A 217 4.51 -15.65 -1.58
CA MET A 217 5.05 -15.55 -2.92
C MET A 217 6.03 -16.68 -3.21
N SER A 218 6.22 -17.01 -4.49
CA SER A 218 7.33 -17.83 -4.93
C SER A 218 8.60 -16.98 -5.04
N LYS A 219 9.77 -17.61 -5.03
CA LYS A 219 11.06 -16.93 -5.27
C LYS A 219 11.09 -16.21 -6.60
N GLN A 220 10.41 -16.77 -7.61
CA GLN A 220 10.33 -16.18 -8.94
C GLN A 220 9.43 -14.95 -8.94
N GLU A 221 8.26 -15.01 -8.28
CA GLU A 221 7.36 -13.85 -8.13
C GLU A 221 8.09 -12.65 -7.49
N ILE A 222 8.89 -12.88 -6.43
CA ILE A 222 9.68 -11.83 -5.77
C ILE A 222 10.71 -11.24 -6.73
N LYS A 223 11.43 -12.09 -7.47
CA LYS A 223 12.44 -11.65 -8.43
C LYS A 223 11.83 -10.80 -9.56
N ASP A 224 10.67 -11.20 -10.05
CA ASP A 224 9.97 -10.47 -11.11
C ASP A 224 9.39 -9.15 -10.60
N GLU A 225 8.93 -9.11 -9.35
CA GLU A 225 8.48 -7.87 -8.71
C GLU A 225 9.63 -6.87 -8.52
N TYR A 226 10.81 -7.31 -8.06
CA TYR A 226 12.01 -6.48 -7.98
C TYR A 226 12.42 -5.94 -9.35
N LYS A 227 12.40 -6.78 -10.41
CA LYS A 227 12.68 -6.33 -11.77
C LYS A 227 11.69 -5.26 -12.24
N ASN A 228 10.41 -5.41 -11.89
CA ASN A 228 9.37 -4.45 -12.26
C ASN A 228 9.52 -3.10 -11.52
N MET A 229 10.00 -3.13 -10.26
CA MET A 229 10.23 -1.92 -9.47
C MET A 229 11.50 -1.17 -9.86
N GLU A 230 12.63 -1.87 -10.01
CA GLU A 230 13.95 -1.27 -10.24
C GLU A 230 14.35 -1.22 -11.72
N GLY A 231 13.64 -1.93 -12.57
CA GLY A 231 14.01 -2.18 -13.98
C GLY A 231 14.98 -3.35 -14.10
N ASP A 232 14.99 -3.97 -15.26
CA ASP A 232 15.92 -5.07 -15.55
C ASP A 232 17.37 -4.54 -15.60
N PRO A 233 18.30 -5.03 -14.78
CA PRO A 233 19.71 -4.61 -14.78
C PRO A 233 20.36 -4.75 -16.15
N GLN A 234 19.96 -5.74 -16.96
CA GLN A 234 20.47 -5.94 -18.31
C GLN A 234 20.02 -4.81 -19.25
N VAL A 235 18.75 -4.38 -19.14
CA VAL A 235 18.22 -3.25 -19.92
C VAL A 235 18.92 -1.96 -19.53
N LYS A 236 19.10 -1.71 -18.23
CA LYS A 236 19.82 -0.53 -17.72
C LYS A 236 21.29 -0.52 -18.17
N GLY A 237 21.94 -1.68 -18.13
CA GLY A 237 23.29 -1.86 -18.67
C GLY A 237 23.37 -1.62 -20.18
N ARG A 238 22.40 -2.11 -20.96
CA ARG A 238 22.31 -1.89 -22.41
C ARG A 238 22.10 -0.40 -22.75
N ILE A 239 21.21 0.28 -22.04
CA ILE A 239 20.97 1.72 -22.21
C ILE A 239 22.27 2.50 -21.96
N ARG A 240 22.97 2.21 -20.84
CA ARG A 240 24.25 2.87 -20.52
C ARG A 240 25.32 2.64 -21.59
N ARG A 241 25.41 1.43 -22.12
CA ARG A 241 26.34 1.10 -23.23
C ARG A 241 26.03 1.88 -24.49
N ILE A 242 24.75 1.96 -24.89
CA ILE A 242 24.30 2.72 -26.05
C ILE A 242 24.58 4.23 -25.85
N GLN A 243 24.31 4.78 -24.68
CA GLN A 243 24.62 6.19 -24.36
C GLN A 243 26.14 6.47 -24.50
N MET A 244 26.98 5.58 -23.99
CA MET A 244 28.45 5.71 -24.10
C MET A 244 28.92 5.65 -25.55
N GLN A 245 28.37 4.73 -26.35
CA GLN A 245 28.65 4.65 -27.77
C GLN A 245 28.21 5.92 -28.53
N MET A 246 27.04 6.44 -28.24
CA MET A 246 26.55 7.68 -28.84
C MET A 246 27.40 8.89 -28.47
N ALA A 247 27.81 9.02 -27.20
CA ALA A 247 28.71 10.08 -26.74
C ALA A 247 30.06 9.99 -27.46
N GLN A 248 30.62 8.80 -27.56
CA GLN A 248 31.86 8.55 -28.27
C GLN A 248 31.74 8.89 -29.78
N LYS A 249 30.62 8.52 -30.42
CA LYS A 249 30.36 8.84 -31.83
C LYS A 249 30.24 10.37 -32.04
N ARG A 250 29.57 11.09 -31.16
CA ARG A 250 29.50 12.58 -31.20
C ARG A 250 30.88 13.19 -31.05
N MET A 251 31.68 12.74 -30.10
CA MET A 251 33.03 13.22 -29.90
C MET A 251 33.88 13.00 -31.16
N MET A 252 33.80 11.84 -31.77
CA MET A 252 34.54 11.55 -33.02
C MET A 252 34.08 12.41 -34.20
N SER A 253 32.77 12.74 -34.27
CA SER A 253 32.24 13.64 -35.34
C SER A 253 32.67 15.09 -35.17
N SER A 254 33.21 15.50 -34.05
CA SER A 254 33.77 16.84 -33.83
C SER A 254 35.24 16.96 -34.21
N VAL A 255 35.94 15.84 -34.46
CA VAL A 255 37.37 15.84 -34.85
C VAL A 255 37.63 16.55 -36.18
N PRO A 256 36.83 16.37 -37.25
CA PRO A 256 36.99 17.10 -38.51
C PRO A 256 36.94 18.61 -38.38
N ASP A 257 36.21 19.10 -37.39
CA ASP A 257 36.03 20.54 -37.12
C ASP A 257 37.16 21.14 -36.25
N ALA A 258 38.12 20.34 -35.82
CA ALA A 258 39.24 20.78 -35.00
C ALA A 258 40.28 21.53 -35.86
N ASP A 259 40.97 22.49 -35.27
CA ASP A 259 42.05 23.23 -35.89
C ASP A 259 43.37 22.46 -35.78
N VAL A 260 43.57 21.74 -34.69
CA VAL A 260 44.79 20.99 -34.41
C VAL A 260 44.50 19.79 -33.53
N VAL A 261 45.23 18.71 -33.77
CA VAL A 261 45.28 17.54 -32.90
C VAL A 261 46.70 17.42 -32.32
N ILE A 262 46.76 17.50 -30.98
CA ILE A 262 48.02 17.33 -30.23
C ILE A 262 48.12 15.89 -29.78
N THR A 263 49.24 15.25 -30.05
CA THR A 263 49.39 13.80 -29.83
C THR A 263 50.64 13.44 -29.04
N ASN A 264 50.50 12.41 -28.22
CA ASN A 264 51.59 11.52 -27.86
C ASN A 264 51.55 10.33 -28.82
N PRO A 265 52.61 9.97 -29.54
CA PRO A 265 52.56 9.03 -30.68
C PRO A 265 51.79 7.73 -30.44
N THR A 266 51.87 7.18 -29.25
CA THR A 266 51.31 5.85 -28.93
C THR A 266 50.08 5.87 -28.01
N HIS A 267 49.91 6.92 -27.19
CA HIS A 267 48.95 6.81 -26.09
C HIS A 267 47.89 7.89 -26.06
N TYR A 268 48.16 9.15 -26.43
CA TYR A 268 47.19 10.23 -26.26
C TYR A 268 46.95 11.01 -27.55
N ALA A 269 45.71 11.42 -27.76
CA ALA A 269 45.34 12.41 -28.77
C ALA A 269 44.29 13.34 -28.23
N VAL A 270 44.49 14.65 -28.42
CA VAL A 270 43.59 15.72 -27.98
C VAL A 270 43.34 16.66 -29.13
N ALA A 271 42.07 16.85 -29.53
CA ALA A 271 41.68 17.76 -30.61
C ALA A 271 41.19 19.09 -30.01
N LEU A 272 41.74 20.19 -30.50
CA LEU A 272 41.40 21.53 -30.07
C LEU A 272 40.79 22.32 -31.24
N LYS A 273 39.74 23.10 -30.92
CA LYS A 273 39.10 24.03 -31.84
C LYS A 273 39.12 25.43 -31.23
N TYR A 274 39.49 26.44 -32.03
CA TYR A 274 39.51 27.81 -31.60
C TYR A 274 38.65 28.71 -32.50
N ASP A 275 37.62 29.31 -31.94
CA ASP A 275 36.77 30.28 -32.62
C ASP A 275 36.84 31.60 -31.85
N SER A 276 37.62 32.53 -32.34
CA SER A 276 37.84 33.83 -31.73
C SER A 276 36.57 34.66 -31.58
N SER A 277 35.52 34.32 -32.31
CA SER A 277 34.21 35.03 -32.20
C SER A 277 33.32 34.54 -31.07
N LYS A 278 33.60 33.32 -30.54
CA LYS A 278 32.75 32.67 -29.56
C LYS A 278 33.41 32.33 -28.23
N ASN A 279 34.72 32.06 -28.26
CA ASN A 279 35.44 31.56 -27.10
C ASN A 279 36.68 32.43 -26.78
N GLN A 280 36.98 32.59 -25.51
CA GLN A 280 38.20 33.31 -25.07
C GLN A 280 39.45 32.42 -25.18
N ALA A 281 39.28 31.09 -25.14
CA ALA A 281 40.33 30.11 -25.25
C ALA A 281 39.91 28.94 -26.16
N PRO A 282 40.89 28.16 -26.68
CA PRO A 282 40.58 26.95 -27.46
C PRO A 282 39.77 25.97 -26.67
N LEU A 283 38.79 25.34 -27.34
CA LEU A 283 37.90 24.34 -26.80
C LEU A 283 38.44 22.93 -27.10
N LEU A 284 38.40 22.06 -26.08
CA LEU A 284 38.76 20.65 -26.25
C LEU A 284 37.54 19.89 -26.81
N VAL A 285 37.58 19.55 -28.11
CA VAL A 285 36.44 18.92 -28.84
C VAL A 285 36.50 17.41 -28.88
N ALA A 286 37.69 16.82 -28.77
CA ALA A 286 37.84 15.36 -28.64
C ALA A 286 39.11 15.00 -27.87
N LYS A 287 39.04 13.96 -27.07
CA LYS A 287 40.19 13.36 -26.40
C LYS A 287 40.10 11.84 -26.36
N GLY A 288 41.24 11.19 -26.47
CA GLY A 288 41.29 9.73 -26.45
C GLY A 288 42.63 9.18 -26.00
N ILE A 289 42.59 7.97 -25.49
CA ILE A 289 43.74 7.18 -25.09
C ILE A 289 43.79 5.91 -25.95
N ASP A 290 45.00 5.43 -26.26
CA ASP A 290 45.31 4.22 -26.99
C ASP A 290 44.46 4.06 -28.28
N PHE A 291 43.49 3.14 -28.31
CA PHE A 291 42.65 2.88 -29.48
C PHE A 291 41.87 4.13 -29.93
N LEU A 292 41.33 4.90 -28.98
CA LEU A 292 40.62 6.15 -29.31
C LEU A 292 41.55 7.23 -29.83
N ALA A 293 42.78 7.31 -29.30
CA ALA A 293 43.79 8.23 -29.81
C ALA A 293 44.19 7.91 -31.25
N LEU A 294 44.36 6.63 -31.60
CA LEU A 294 44.61 6.19 -32.96
C LEU A 294 43.46 6.59 -33.89
N ARG A 295 42.20 6.37 -33.45
CA ARG A 295 41.04 6.71 -34.25
C ARG A 295 40.87 8.22 -34.46
N ILE A 296 41.17 9.04 -33.44
CA ILE A 296 41.21 10.52 -33.57
C ILE A 296 42.26 10.94 -34.61
N LYS A 297 43.46 10.33 -34.58
CA LYS A 297 44.52 10.62 -35.55
C LYS A 297 44.15 10.21 -36.99
N GLU A 298 43.50 9.08 -37.17
CA GLU A 298 43.00 8.65 -38.50
C GLU A 298 41.99 9.67 -39.04
N ILE A 299 40.96 10.00 -38.27
CA ILE A 299 39.94 10.98 -38.69
C ILE A 299 40.57 12.35 -38.98
N ALA A 300 41.52 12.79 -38.15
CA ALA A 300 42.25 14.04 -38.37
C ALA A 300 43.02 14.04 -39.68
N LYS A 301 43.72 12.93 -40.04
CA LYS A 301 44.44 12.77 -41.30
C LYS A 301 43.47 12.77 -42.50
N GLU A 302 42.37 12.03 -42.43
CA GLU A 302 41.35 11.96 -43.48
C GLU A 302 40.74 13.33 -43.79
N ASN A 303 40.60 14.20 -42.75
CA ASN A 303 40.02 15.54 -42.88
C ASN A 303 41.02 16.68 -42.93
N SER A 304 42.31 16.37 -43.20
CA SER A 304 43.40 17.36 -43.34
C SER A 304 43.58 18.26 -42.10
N VAL A 305 43.21 17.79 -40.90
CA VAL A 305 43.49 18.48 -39.65
C VAL A 305 44.95 18.33 -39.28
N THR A 306 45.60 19.42 -38.89
CA THR A 306 47.04 19.41 -38.58
C THR A 306 47.28 18.60 -37.29
N ILE A 307 48.22 17.65 -37.35
CA ILE A 307 48.62 16.84 -36.20
C ILE A 307 50.01 17.29 -35.76
N ILE A 308 50.17 17.60 -34.48
CA ILE A 308 51.41 18.00 -33.85
C ILE A 308 51.75 17.04 -32.72
N GLU A 309 53.00 16.57 -32.73
CA GLU A 309 53.50 15.71 -31.67
C GLU A 309 54.06 16.54 -30.51
N ASN A 310 53.42 16.47 -29.37
CA ASN A 310 53.90 17.01 -28.11
C ASN A 310 53.40 16.10 -26.96
N PRO A 311 54.20 15.09 -26.59
CA PRO A 311 53.77 14.07 -25.63
C PRO A 311 53.41 14.61 -24.26
N SER A 312 54.17 15.60 -23.74
CA SER A 312 53.94 16.18 -22.43
C SER A 312 52.65 16.99 -22.39
N LEU A 313 52.40 17.81 -23.41
CA LEU A 313 51.21 18.65 -23.51
C LEU A 313 49.95 17.77 -23.79
N ALA A 314 50.05 16.78 -24.68
CA ALA A 314 48.91 15.87 -24.97
C ALA A 314 48.43 15.15 -23.72
N ARG A 315 49.34 14.67 -22.87
CA ARG A 315 49.01 14.02 -21.63
C ARG A 315 48.38 14.99 -20.61
N ALA A 316 48.99 16.15 -20.42
CA ALA A 316 48.48 17.15 -19.47
C ALA A 316 47.06 17.63 -19.85
N LEU A 317 46.82 17.92 -21.13
CA LEU A 317 45.49 18.31 -21.62
C LEU A 317 44.46 17.19 -21.46
N TYR A 318 44.85 15.92 -21.69
CA TYR A 318 43.96 14.77 -21.53
C TYR A 318 43.52 14.60 -20.06
N ASP A 319 44.48 14.72 -19.13
CA ASP A 319 44.25 14.44 -17.70
C ASP A 319 43.48 15.57 -17.01
N GLN A 320 43.74 16.85 -17.40
CA GLN A 320 43.25 18.03 -16.67
C GLN A 320 42.01 18.68 -17.27
N ILE A 321 41.69 18.44 -18.54
CA ILE A 321 40.59 19.13 -19.21
C ILE A 321 39.49 18.14 -19.60
N GLU A 322 38.29 18.47 -19.23
CA GLU A 322 37.09 17.70 -19.64
C GLU A 322 36.71 18.04 -21.09
N LEU A 323 35.96 17.11 -21.71
CA LEU A 323 35.42 17.30 -23.06
C LEU A 323 34.50 18.53 -23.10
N GLU A 324 34.56 19.29 -24.21
CA GLU A 324 33.78 20.52 -24.42
C GLU A 324 34.06 21.65 -23.39
N ARG A 325 35.27 21.65 -22.81
CA ARG A 325 35.74 22.72 -21.92
C ARG A 325 36.86 23.52 -22.58
N GLU A 326 36.95 24.80 -22.22
CA GLU A 326 38.03 25.68 -22.63
C GLU A 326 39.33 25.30 -21.91
N VAL A 327 40.41 25.47 -22.61
CA VAL A 327 41.76 25.20 -22.10
C VAL A 327 42.08 26.23 -20.98
N PRO A 328 42.55 25.80 -19.79
CA PRO A 328 42.97 26.68 -18.71
C PRO A 328 44.17 27.58 -19.08
N SER A 329 44.30 28.74 -18.43
CA SER A 329 45.32 29.73 -18.69
C SER A 329 46.76 29.22 -18.57
N GLU A 330 47.01 28.21 -17.76
CA GLU A 330 48.33 27.58 -17.61
C GLU A 330 48.90 26.99 -18.91
N PHE A 331 48.04 26.60 -19.84
CA PHE A 331 48.44 26.03 -21.15
C PHE A 331 48.46 27.04 -22.26
N TYR A 332 48.06 28.30 -22.06
CA TYR A 332 47.93 29.31 -23.10
C TYR A 332 49.22 29.54 -23.88
N LYS A 333 50.38 29.62 -23.22
CA LYS A 333 51.67 29.83 -23.90
C LYS A 333 52.02 28.69 -24.87
N ALA A 334 51.93 27.45 -24.41
CA ALA A 334 52.24 26.30 -25.25
C ALA A 334 51.22 26.12 -26.40
N ILE A 335 49.97 26.40 -26.17
CA ILE A 335 48.92 26.29 -27.19
C ILE A 335 49.01 27.46 -28.19
N ALA A 336 49.32 28.68 -27.78
CA ALA A 336 49.53 29.81 -28.68
C ALA A 336 50.69 29.59 -29.67
N GLU A 337 51.78 28.97 -29.22
CA GLU A 337 52.91 28.56 -30.11
C GLU A 337 52.44 27.56 -31.14
N ILE A 338 51.66 26.58 -30.74
CA ILE A 338 51.10 25.55 -31.65
C ILE A 338 50.14 26.16 -32.67
N PHE A 339 49.21 27.02 -32.22
CA PHE A 339 48.24 27.65 -33.12
C PHE A 339 48.95 28.61 -34.10
N SER A 340 49.96 29.39 -33.67
CA SER A 340 50.75 30.22 -34.54
C SER A 340 51.40 29.39 -35.65
N TYR A 341 52.01 28.27 -35.31
CA TYR A 341 52.60 27.33 -36.29
C TYR A 341 51.56 26.78 -37.26
N VAL A 342 50.36 26.34 -36.75
CA VAL A 342 49.25 25.84 -37.58
C VAL A 342 48.77 26.92 -38.56
N TYR A 343 48.59 28.17 -38.12
CA TYR A 343 48.16 29.28 -38.98
C TYR A 343 49.20 29.63 -40.07
N GLU A 344 50.50 29.56 -39.75
CA GLU A 344 51.56 29.74 -40.76
C GLU A 344 51.52 28.61 -41.83
N LEU A 345 51.29 27.38 -41.41
CA LEU A 345 51.15 26.24 -42.35
C LEU A 345 49.91 26.36 -43.23
N LYS A 346 48.76 26.84 -42.67
CA LYS A 346 47.53 27.07 -43.46
C LYS A 346 47.68 28.25 -44.45
N LYS A 347 48.56 29.23 -44.21
CA LYS A 347 48.82 30.41 -45.08
C LYS A 347 49.77 30.09 -46.24
N LYS A 348 50.57 29.00 -46.13
CA LYS A 348 51.50 28.54 -47.16
C LYS A 348 50.92 27.47 -48.11
N ARG A 349 49.73 26.97 -47.84
CA ARG A 349 48.93 26.09 -48.72
C ARG A 349 47.87 26.93 -49.45
#